data_2f257aa5b2a93b687a380272e364a10d
#
_entry.id   2f257aa5b2a93b687a380272e364a10d
#
_cell.length_a   1.000
_cell.length_b   1.000
_cell.length_c   1.000
_cell.angle_alpha   90.00
_cell.angle_beta   90.00
_cell.angle_gamma   90.00
#
_symmetry.space_group_name_H-M   'P 1'
#
loop_
_entity.id
_entity.type
_entity.pdbx_description
1 polymer ?
#
loop_
_entity_poly.entity_id
_entity_poly.type
_entity_poly.pdbx_seq_one_letter_code
_entity_poly.pdbx_strand_id
1 'polypeptide(L)'
;MIILALGTNIEPRELYLKEALKKIEANNLKIKLQSSVYETPAWGGVADQDFLNMCIEVETSLGAYELLDTIQKIELELGRVRKEHWGK
;
A
#
# COMPACT_ATOMS: atom_id res chain seq x y z
N MET A 1 14.23 -0.19 10.30
CA MET A 1 13.79 -0.10 8.90
C MET A 1 12.40 -0.68 8.77
N ILE A 2 11.50 0.09 8.17
CA ILE A 2 10.13 -0.37 7.98
C ILE A 2 9.86 -0.41 6.48
N ILE A 3 9.48 -1.58 6.00
CA ILE A 3 9.17 -1.77 4.58
C ILE A 3 7.68 -2.04 4.47
N LEU A 4 7.01 -1.29 3.60
CA LEU A 4 5.60 -1.50 3.30
C LEU A 4 5.47 -1.97 1.86
N ALA A 5 4.65 -2.98 1.67
CA ALA A 5 4.34 -3.47 0.33
C ALA A 5 2.97 -2.93 -0.06
N LEU A 6 2.91 -2.30 -1.22
CA LEU A 6 1.67 -1.74 -1.75
C LEU A 6 1.26 -2.51 -2.98
N GLY A 7 -0.03 -2.79 -3.10
CA GLY A 7 -0.52 -3.48 -4.27
C GLY A 7 -1.96 -3.15 -4.53
N THR A 8 -2.32 -3.06 -5.80
CA THR A 8 -3.71 -2.83 -6.17
C THR A 8 -3.98 -3.40 -7.55
N ASN A 9 -5.19 -3.91 -7.72
CA ASN A 9 -5.68 -4.25 -9.06
C ASN A 9 -6.94 -3.47 -9.40
N ILE A 10 -7.20 -2.39 -8.69
CA ILE A 10 -8.38 -1.53 -8.90
C ILE A 10 -8.00 -0.42 -9.87
N GLU A 11 -8.66 -0.37 -11.00
CA GLU A 11 -8.41 0.68 -11.98
C GLU A 11 -8.97 2.02 -11.52
N PRO A 12 -8.28 3.09 -11.81
CA PRO A 12 -6.96 3.18 -12.44
C PRO A 12 -5.85 2.88 -11.42
N ARG A 13 -5.13 1.80 -11.69
CA ARG A 13 -4.17 1.26 -10.72
C ARG A 13 -3.07 2.24 -10.33
N GLU A 14 -2.52 2.95 -11.32
CA GLU A 14 -1.46 3.92 -11.03
C GLU A 14 -1.95 5.03 -10.14
N LEU A 15 -3.19 5.45 -10.35
CA LEU A 15 -3.75 6.51 -9.53
C LEU A 15 -3.91 6.05 -8.08
N TYR A 16 -4.35 4.81 -7.88
CA TYR A 16 -4.48 4.29 -6.54
C TYR A 16 -3.14 4.23 -5.81
N LEU A 17 -2.08 3.83 -6.52
CA LEU A 17 -0.75 3.82 -5.91
C LEU A 17 -0.31 5.23 -5.54
N LYS A 18 -0.54 6.20 -6.43
CA LYS A 18 -0.19 7.58 -6.13
C LYS A 18 -0.94 8.10 -4.91
N GLU A 19 -2.23 7.81 -4.85
CA GLU A 19 -3.03 8.27 -3.72
C GLU A 19 -2.57 7.62 -2.43
N ALA A 20 -2.19 6.35 -2.49
CA ALA A 20 -1.68 5.66 -1.32
C ALA A 20 -0.41 6.32 -0.82
N LEU A 21 0.51 6.67 -1.71
CA LEU A 21 1.74 7.32 -1.32
C LEU A 21 1.48 8.68 -0.68
N LYS A 22 0.54 9.44 -1.23
CA LYS A 22 0.17 10.73 -0.64
C LYS A 22 -0.40 10.57 0.76
N LYS A 23 -1.28 9.60 0.95
CA LYS A 23 -1.88 9.39 2.25
C LYS A 23 -0.87 8.89 3.28
N ILE A 24 0.07 8.09 2.84
CA ILE A 24 1.13 7.62 3.72
C ILE A 24 1.92 8.81 4.25
N GLU A 25 2.33 9.72 3.37
CA GLU A 25 3.07 10.89 3.82
C GLU A 25 2.22 11.85 4.64
N ALA A 26 0.94 11.96 4.32
CA ALA A 26 0.04 12.81 5.09
C ALA A 26 -0.17 12.29 6.51
N ASN A 27 0.14 11.04 6.77
CA ASN A 27 -0.05 10.43 8.07
C ASN A 27 1.25 10.22 8.83
N ASN A 28 2.26 11.04 8.55
CA ASN A 28 3.52 11.07 9.30
C ASN A 28 4.40 9.85 9.07
N LEU A 29 4.27 9.24 7.90
CA LEU A 29 5.14 8.16 7.51
C LEU A 29 6.03 8.69 6.39
N LYS A 30 7.26 9.02 6.73
CA LYS A 30 8.16 9.61 5.76
C LYS A 30 8.70 8.53 4.83
N ILE A 31 8.47 8.70 3.53
CA ILE A 31 8.95 7.75 2.54
C ILE A 31 10.42 8.04 2.25
N LYS A 32 11.28 7.07 2.53
CA LYS A 32 12.71 7.22 2.35
C LYS A 32 13.14 6.70 0.98
N LEU A 33 12.59 5.57 0.57
CA LEU A 33 12.94 4.94 -0.69
C LEU A 33 11.71 4.31 -1.29
N GLN A 34 11.68 4.22 -2.61
CA GLN A 34 10.60 3.56 -3.33
C GLN A 34 11.21 2.60 -4.35
N SER A 35 10.63 1.41 -4.45
CA SER A 35 11.02 0.51 -5.53
C SER A 35 10.36 0.99 -6.83
N SER A 36 10.75 0.39 -7.93
CA SER A 36 9.98 0.55 -9.16
C SER A 36 8.64 -0.15 -9.00
N VAL A 37 7.69 0.24 -9.83
CA VAL A 37 6.38 -0.42 -9.88
C VAL A 37 6.49 -1.62 -10.79
N TYR A 38 5.92 -2.75 -10.35
CA TYR A 38 5.96 -3.96 -11.16
C TYR A 38 4.60 -4.63 -11.13
N GLU A 39 4.35 -5.44 -12.11
CA GLU A 39 3.05 -6.07 -12.30
C GLU A 39 3.14 -7.55 -11.99
N THR A 40 2.15 -8.07 -11.27
CA THR A 40 2.08 -9.50 -10.99
C THR A 40 0.74 -10.05 -11.40
N PRO A 41 0.68 -11.33 -11.82
CA PRO A 41 -0.59 -11.91 -12.24
C PRO A 41 -1.57 -12.03 -11.09
N ALA A 42 -2.86 -11.97 -11.43
CA ALA A 42 -3.90 -12.26 -10.48
C ALA A 42 -4.00 -13.78 -10.32
N TRP A 43 -3.90 -14.25 -9.09
CA TRP A 43 -3.89 -15.68 -8.81
C TRP A 43 -5.30 -16.23 -8.71
N GLY A 44 -5.42 -17.51 -9.04
CA GLY A 44 -6.68 -18.22 -8.87
C GLY A 44 -7.71 -17.95 -9.92
N GLY A 45 -7.38 -17.15 -10.94
CA GLY A 45 -8.30 -16.86 -12.01
C GLY A 45 -9.56 -16.11 -11.57
N VAL A 46 -9.51 -15.50 -10.39
CA VAL A 46 -10.67 -14.82 -9.82
C VAL A 46 -10.76 -13.39 -10.27
N ALA A 47 -9.62 -12.72 -10.37
CA ALA A 47 -9.57 -11.32 -10.75
C ALA A 47 -9.23 -11.21 -12.21
N ASP A 48 -9.79 -10.19 -12.87
CA ASP A 48 -9.53 -9.94 -14.28
C ASP A 48 -8.31 -9.10 -14.50
N GLN A 49 -7.84 -8.44 -13.47
CA GLN A 49 -6.81 -7.42 -13.58
C GLN A 49 -5.57 -7.86 -12.81
N ASP A 50 -4.43 -7.76 -13.46
CA ASP A 50 -3.17 -7.98 -12.76
C ASP A 50 -2.92 -6.87 -11.75
N PHE A 51 -2.13 -7.19 -10.73
CA PHE A 51 -1.80 -6.23 -9.69
C PHE A 51 -0.62 -5.38 -10.11
N LEU A 52 -0.67 -4.10 -9.73
CA LEU A 52 0.53 -3.27 -9.68
C LEU A 52 1.04 -3.28 -8.26
N ASN A 53 2.34 -3.44 -8.10
CA ASN A 53 2.97 -3.58 -6.80
C ASN A 53 4.18 -2.69 -6.69
N MET A 54 4.47 -2.26 -5.47
CA MET A 54 5.73 -1.60 -5.17
C MET A 54 6.01 -1.74 -3.70
N CYS A 55 7.26 -1.53 -3.33
CA CYS A 55 7.68 -1.50 -1.93
C CYS A 55 8.23 -0.14 -1.61
N ILE A 56 8.00 0.30 -0.39
CA ILE A 56 8.58 1.56 0.07
C ILE A 56 9.22 1.33 1.44
N GLU A 57 10.26 2.10 1.69
CA GLU A 57 10.84 2.16 3.02
C GLU A 57 10.37 3.45 3.66
N VAL A 58 9.83 3.35 4.87
CA VAL A 58 9.33 4.52 5.58
C VAL A 58 10.02 4.68 6.91
N GLU A 59 10.03 5.92 7.37
CA GLU A 59 10.56 6.29 8.68
C GLU A 59 9.42 6.98 9.44
N THR A 60 9.24 6.59 10.69
CA THR A 60 8.17 7.18 11.50
C THR A 60 8.51 7.02 12.97
N SER A 61 7.95 7.92 13.78
CA SER A 61 8.05 7.81 15.21
C SER A 61 6.91 7.02 15.84
N LEU A 62 5.95 6.57 15.01
CA LEU A 62 4.82 5.81 15.51
C LEU A 62 5.28 4.45 16.03
N GLY A 63 4.62 3.96 17.08
CA GLY A 63 4.83 2.61 17.54
C GLY A 63 4.16 1.61 16.61
N ALA A 64 4.41 0.33 16.88
CA ALA A 64 3.94 -0.74 16.00
C ALA A 64 2.42 -0.74 15.85
N TYR A 65 1.71 -0.61 16.97
CA TYR A 65 0.25 -0.64 16.91
C TYR A 65 -0.32 0.59 16.21
N GLU A 66 0.27 1.74 16.49
CA GLU A 66 -0.15 2.98 15.84
C GLU A 66 0.09 2.92 14.34
N LEU A 67 1.21 2.32 13.94
CA LEU A 67 1.53 2.17 12.53
C LEU A 67 0.49 1.29 11.85
N LEU A 68 0.15 0.18 12.47
CA LEU A 68 -0.84 -0.73 11.90
C LEU A 68 -2.19 -0.04 11.75
N ASP A 69 -2.62 0.67 12.80
CA ASP A 69 -3.87 1.43 12.75
C ASP A 69 -3.87 2.44 11.62
N THR A 70 -2.74 3.13 11.45
CA THR A 70 -2.62 4.14 10.41
C THR A 70 -2.74 3.52 9.03
N ILE A 71 -2.08 2.38 8.83
CA ILE A 71 -2.14 1.70 7.55
C ILE A 71 -3.56 1.23 7.24
N GLN A 72 -4.24 0.69 8.22
CA GLN A 72 -5.62 0.24 8.03
C GLN A 72 -6.55 1.40 7.71
N LYS A 73 -6.34 2.53 8.38
CA LYS A 73 -7.12 3.72 8.11
C LYS A 73 -6.92 4.20 6.68
N ILE A 74 -5.68 4.18 6.22
CA ILE A 74 -5.37 4.58 4.85
C ILE A 74 -6.08 3.67 3.86
N GLU A 75 -6.06 2.37 4.11
CA GLU A 75 -6.75 1.43 3.23
C GLU A 75 -8.25 1.74 3.14
N LEU A 76 -8.85 2.05 4.27
CA LEU A 76 -10.27 2.41 4.27
C LEU A 76 -10.53 3.69 3.51
N GLU A 77 -9.66 4.69 3.68
CA GLU A 77 -9.82 5.96 3.00
C GLU A 77 -9.68 5.82 1.49
N LEU A 78 -8.93 4.82 1.05
CA LEU A 78 -8.80 4.54 -0.38
C LEU A 78 -9.97 3.75 -0.93
N GLY A 79 -10.95 3.44 -0.09
CA GLY A 79 -12.14 2.73 -0.52
C GLY A 79 -11.94 1.25 -0.69
N ARG A 80 -10.88 0.70 -0.14
CA ARG A 80 -10.58 -0.72 -0.26
C ARG A 80 -11.12 -1.47 0.93
N VAL A 81 -11.79 -2.57 0.64
CA VAL A 81 -12.23 -3.48 1.67
C VAL A 81 -11.46 -4.76 1.47
N ARG A 82 -10.41 -4.95 2.25
CA ARG A 82 -9.47 -6.05 2.05
C ARG A 82 -9.40 -6.90 3.30
N LYS A 83 -9.22 -8.17 3.07
CA LYS A 83 -8.98 -9.12 4.17
C LYS A 83 -7.51 -9.29 4.43
N GLU A 84 -6.68 -9.12 3.41
CA GLU A 84 -5.25 -9.25 3.60
C GLU A 84 -4.71 -8.07 4.34
N HIS A 85 -3.58 -8.30 4.97
CA HIS A 85 -2.87 -7.25 5.68
C HIS A 85 -1.54 -7.04 5.03
N TRP A 86 -1.12 -5.78 4.98
CA TRP A 86 0.18 -5.44 4.46
C TRP A 86 1.23 -5.89 5.45
N GLY A 87 2.33 -6.40 4.94
CA GLY A 87 3.46 -6.75 5.77
C GLY A 87 3.23 -7.93 6.67
N LYS A 88 2.32 -8.73 6.33
CA LYS A 88 2.08 -9.92 7.11
C LYS A 88 3.23 -10.88 7.03
#